data_52abe4e864115fe1b724cbbb026d5b02
#
_entry.id   52abe4e864115fe1b724cbbb026d5b02
#
_cell.length_a   1.000
_cell.length_b   1.000
_cell.length_c   1.000
_cell.angle_alpha   90.00
_cell.angle_beta   90.00
_cell.angle_gamma   90.00
#
_symmetry.space_group_name_H-M   'P 1'
#
loop_
_entity.id
_entity.type
_entity.pdbx_description
1 polymer ?
#
loop_
_entity_poly.entity_id
_entity_poly.type
_entity_poly.pdbx_seq_one_letter_code
_entity_poly.pdbx_strand_id
1 'polypeptide(L)'
;KNHVQGHASNPVNLALKAGDEIVAIMSFGYGNTSRGASSTNASWELSRFATAGNVRGGASKLFKHFVEEYHPEEVRSFSMNNFFTGGMYKALGFVAEDVEPDYMVFHPFSGLRHKSYWQRRNIPKRLKELGKEWLNFDPETDQRTEKEMEDLAGALRIWDSGKIRWTWKPENN
;
A
#
# COMPACT_ATOMS: atom_id res chain seq x y z
N LYS A 1 -2.62 15.28 -8.78
CA LYS A 1 -3.83 15.70 -8.05
C LYS A 1 -4.99 14.70 -8.20
N ASN A 2 -4.95 13.82 -9.22
CA ASN A 2 -6.09 12.96 -9.57
C ASN A 2 -6.06 11.54 -8.93
N HIS A 3 -5.01 11.19 -8.23
CA HIS A 3 -4.93 9.90 -7.54
C HIS A 3 -5.40 10.03 -6.09
N VAL A 4 -6.24 9.11 -5.62
CA VAL A 4 -6.84 9.12 -4.27
C VAL A 4 -5.81 9.19 -3.13
N GLN A 5 -4.66 8.56 -3.32
CA GLN A 5 -3.55 8.58 -2.34
C GLN A 5 -2.55 9.73 -2.58
N GLY A 6 -2.81 10.64 -3.52
CA GLY A 6 -1.93 11.76 -3.84
C GLY A 6 -0.60 11.35 -4.48
N HIS A 7 0.39 12.23 -4.34
CA HIS A 7 1.73 12.07 -4.90
C HIS A 7 2.51 10.94 -4.24
N ALA A 8 3.31 10.22 -5.04
CA ALA A 8 4.33 9.30 -4.55
C ALA A 8 5.65 9.59 -5.27
N SER A 9 6.76 9.56 -4.52
CA SER A 9 8.09 9.65 -5.12
C SER A 9 8.48 8.28 -5.66
N ASN A 10 8.46 8.13 -6.98
CA ASN A 10 8.79 6.88 -7.67
C ASN A 10 9.91 7.11 -8.67
N PRO A 11 10.81 6.12 -8.88
CA PRO A 11 11.91 6.22 -9.83
C PRO A 11 11.42 6.31 -11.28
N VAL A 12 10.28 5.70 -11.61
CA VAL A 12 9.74 5.70 -12.96
C VAL A 12 8.34 6.32 -12.97
N ASN A 13 8.16 7.33 -13.82
CA ASN A 13 6.88 7.98 -14.05
C ASN A 13 6.67 8.12 -15.57
N LEU A 14 5.72 7.37 -16.10
CA LEU A 14 5.34 7.40 -17.51
C LEU A 14 4.12 8.28 -17.69
N ALA A 15 4.12 9.11 -18.72
CA ALA A 15 3.00 9.98 -19.06
C ALA A 15 2.52 9.73 -20.49
N LEU A 16 1.21 9.66 -20.66
CA LEU A 16 0.55 9.68 -21.96
C LEU A 16 0.08 11.10 -22.27
N LYS A 17 0.44 11.61 -23.43
CA LYS A 17 0.01 12.92 -23.92
C LYS A 17 -1.03 12.78 -25.05
N ALA A 18 -1.94 13.74 -25.09
CA ALA A 18 -2.81 14.01 -26.22
C ALA A 18 -2.54 15.47 -26.66
N GLY A 19 -1.79 15.64 -27.77
CA GLY A 19 -1.19 16.93 -28.07
C GLY A 19 -0.19 17.35 -26.97
N ASP A 20 -0.35 18.53 -26.40
CA ASP A 20 0.51 19.05 -25.34
C ASP A 20 0.02 18.70 -23.92
N GLU A 21 -1.17 18.11 -23.80
CA GLU A 21 -1.77 17.81 -22.50
C GLU A 21 -1.42 16.40 -22.02
N ILE A 22 -1.07 16.27 -20.73
CA ILE A 22 -0.90 14.96 -20.08
C ILE A 22 -2.29 14.43 -19.70
N VAL A 23 -2.68 13.32 -20.32
CA VAL A 23 -4.00 12.70 -20.13
C VAL A 23 -3.98 11.46 -19.23
N ALA A 24 -2.82 10.82 -19.06
CA ALA A 24 -2.65 9.72 -18.10
C ALA A 24 -1.22 9.69 -17.57
N ILE A 25 -1.07 9.21 -16.33
CA ILE A 25 0.24 8.98 -15.69
C ILE A 25 0.19 7.61 -15.02
N MET A 26 1.27 6.84 -15.18
CA MET A 26 1.49 5.57 -14.49
C MET A 26 2.88 5.60 -13.84
N SER A 27 2.94 5.24 -12.55
CA SER A 27 4.17 5.38 -11.74
C SER A 27 4.56 4.06 -11.13
N PHE A 28 5.85 3.73 -11.22
CA PHE A 28 6.42 2.49 -10.72
C PHE A 28 7.51 2.77 -9.71
N GLY A 29 7.44 2.06 -8.58
CA GLY A 29 8.48 2.01 -7.56
C GLY A 29 9.17 0.66 -7.54
N TYR A 30 10.27 0.55 -6.82
CA TYR A 30 10.89 -0.75 -6.55
C TYR A 30 10.00 -1.60 -5.66
N GLY A 31 9.96 -2.90 -5.91
CA GLY A 31 9.20 -3.85 -5.10
C GLY A 31 9.64 -3.82 -3.64
N ASN A 32 8.67 -3.83 -2.74
CA ASN A 32 8.92 -3.82 -1.30
C ASN A 32 8.91 -5.24 -0.75
N THR A 33 10.06 -5.74 -0.32
CA THR A 33 10.23 -7.10 0.23
C THR A 33 9.39 -7.33 1.49
N SER A 34 9.16 -6.31 2.31
CA SER A 34 8.28 -6.43 3.49
C SER A 34 6.80 -6.66 3.11
N ARG A 35 6.44 -6.38 1.86
CA ARG A 35 5.12 -6.67 1.27
C ARG A 35 5.14 -7.92 0.39
N GLY A 36 6.18 -8.72 0.51
CA GLY A 36 6.35 -10.00 -0.18
C GLY A 36 6.84 -9.89 -1.63
N ALA A 37 7.40 -8.76 -2.06
CA ALA A 37 8.08 -8.67 -3.34
C ALA A 37 9.39 -9.48 -3.34
N SER A 38 9.80 -9.95 -4.52
CA SER A 38 11.12 -10.54 -4.70
C SER A 38 12.22 -9.52 -4.35
N SER A 39 13.34 -10.00 -3.82
CA SER A 39 14.50 -9.15 -3.51
C SER A 39 15.33 -8.76 -4.74
N THR A 40 14.88 -9.09 -5.94
CA THR A 40 15.57 -8.77 -7.18
C THR A 40 15.26 -7.34 -7.63
N ASN A 41 16.20 -6.69 -8.30
CA ASN A 41 16.01 -5.37 -8.94
C ASN A 41 14.96 -5.37 -10.05
N ALA A 42 14.50 -6.55 -10.47
CA ALA A 42 13.47 -6.75 -11.50
C ALA A 42 12.05 -6.86 -10.93
N SER A 43 11.87 -6.74 -9.62
CA SER A 43 10.56 -6.68 -8.94
C SER A 43 10.12 -5.23 -8.76
N TRP A 44 8.94 -4.90 -9.29
CA TRP A 44 8.40 -3.55 -9.32
C TRP A 44 7.03 -3.46 -8.64
N GLU A 45 6.68 -2.27 -8.17
CA GLU A 45 5.35 -1.94 -7.67
C GLU A 45 4.70 -0.88 -8.58
N LEU A 46 3.60 -1.21 -9.25
CA LEU A 46 2.71 -0.22 -9.86
C LEU A 46 1.99 0.53 -8.75
N SER A 47 2.53 1.67 -8.37
CA SER A 47 2.09 2.41 -7.18
C SER A 47 1.02 3.43 -7.49
N ARG A 48 0.97 3.97 -8.72
CA ARG A 48 -0.03 4.98 -9.11
C ARG A 48 -0.43 4.82 -10.58
N PHE A 49 -1.73 4.94 -10.83
CA PHE A 49 -2.28 5.21 -12.14
C PHE A 49 -3.37 6.26 -12.01
N ALA A 50 -3.30 7.30 -12.80
CA ALA A 50 -4.28 8.38 -12.81
C ALA A 50 -4.53 8.88 -14.24
N THR A 51 -5.76 9.28 -14.52
CA THR A 51 -6.18 9.81 -15.81
C THR A 51 -6.91 11.14 -15.66
N ALA A 52 -6.84 11.97 -16.69
CA ALA A 52 -7.62 13.21 -16.79
C ALA A 52 -8.96 12.92 -17.51
N GLY A 53 -9.75 12.01 -16.96
CA GLY A 53 -11.01 11.56 -17.56
C GLY A 53 -10.92 10.15 -18.17
N ASN A 54 -11.79 9.82 -19.12
CA ASN A 54 -11.83 8.50 -19.75
C ASN A 54 -10.80 8.40 -20.88
N VAL A 55 -9.66 7.78 -20.59
CA VAL A 55 -8.56 7.55 -21.55
C VAL A 55 -8.53 6.06 -21.93
N ARG A 56 -9.30 5.69 -22.95
CA ARG A 56 -9.39 4.29 -23.42
C ARG A 56 -8.01 3.77 -23.85
N GLY A 57 -7.64 2.58 -23.38
CA GLY A 57 -6.35 1.95 -23.66
C GLY A 57 -5.13 2.63 -23.02
N GLY A 58 -5.30 3.73 -22.26
CA GLY A 58 -4.21 4.47 -21.66
C GLY A 58 -3.38 3.62 -20.69
N ALA A 59 -4.03 2.82 -19.85
CA ALA A 59 -3.34 1.90 -18.93
C ALA A 59 -2.54 0.85 -19.70
N SER A 60 -3.13 0.20 -20.68
CA SER A 60 -2.45 -0.84 -21.49
C SER A 60 -1.26 -0.29 -22.25
N LYS A 61 -1.37 0.92 -22.81
CA LYS A 61 -0.28 1.56 -23.57
C LYS A 61 0.91 1.90 -22.65
N LEU A 62 0.64 2.48 -21.48
CA LEU A 62 1.68 2.84 -20.52
C LEU A 62 2.33 1.60 -19.89
N PHE A 63 1.52 0.59 -19.55
CA PHE A 63 2.03 -0.65 -18.97
C PHE A 63 2.87 -1.46 -19.97
N LYS A 64 2.40 -1.58 -21.21
CA LYS A 64 3.16 -2.24 -22.28
C LYS A 64 4.52 -1.56 -22.50
N HIS A 65 4.55 -0.23 -22.59
CA HIS A 65 5.80 0.51 -22.71
C HIS A 65 6.74 0.28 -21.50
N PHE A 66 6.18 0.23 -20.27
CA PHE A 66 6.98 -0.09 -19.10
C PHE A 66 7.60 -1.48 -19.16
N VAL A 67 6.83 -2.49 -19.58
CA VAL A 67 7.32 -3.87 -19.72
C VAL A 67 8.40 -3.97 -20.77
N GLU A 68 8.23 -3.29 -21.91
CA GLU A 68 9.20 -3.30 -23.02
C GLU A 68 10.52 -2.58 -22.67
N GLU A 69 10.47 -1.55 -21.84
CA GLU A 69 11.65 -0.75 -21.48
C GLU A 69 12.42 -1.30 -20.28
N TYR A 70 11.68 -1.79 -19.26
CA TYR A 70 12.27 -2.16 -17.97
C TYR A 70 12.37 -3.68 -17.75
N HIS A 71 11.80 -4.50 -18.62
CA HIS A 71 11.84 -5.97 -18.58
C HIS A 71 11.59 -6.56 -17.17
N PRO A 72 10.49 -6.19 -16.48
CA PRO A 72 10.22 -6.63 -15.12
C PRO A 72 9.99 -8.15 -15.08
N GLU A 73 10.55 -8.83 -14.09
CA GLU A 73 10.22 -10.23 -13.78
C GLU A 73 8.88 -10.32 -13.04
N GLU A 74 8.54 -9.29 -12.29
CA GLU A 74 7.31 -9.21 -11.54
C GLU A 74 6.88 -7.76 -11.35
N VAL A 75 5.59 -7.49 -11.52
CA VAL A 75 4.98 -6.21 -11.13
C VAL A 75 3.84 -6.49 -10.15
N ARG A 76 3.87 -5.85 -8.99
CA ARG A 76 2.80 -5.92 -7.99
C ARG A 76 2.05 -4.62 -7.86
N SER A 77 0.81 -4.72 -7.40
CA SER A 77 -0.01 -3.58 -7.04
C SER A 77 -1.06 -3.98 -6.00
N PHE A 78 -1.76 -3.01 -5.45
CA PHE A 78 -2.82 -3.23 -4.48
C PHE A 78 -4.03 -2.38 -4.82
N SER A 79 -5.22 -2.96 -4.67
CA SER A 79 -6.48 -2.21 -4.69
C SER A 79 -7.27 -2.45 -3.41
N MET A 80 -7.93 -1.41 -2.92
CA MET A 80 -8.82 -1.51 -1.75
C MET A 80 -10.19 -2.01 -2.18
N ASN A 81 -10.74 -3.01 -1.48
CA ASN A 81 -11.97 -3.70 -1.83
C ASN A 81 -13.21 -2.78 -1.86
N ASN A 82 -13.23 -1.75 -1.03
CA ASN A 82 -14.34 -0.81 -0.94
C ASN A 82 -14.36 0.28 -2.02
N PHE A 83 -13.29 0.44 -2.82
CA PHE A 83 -13.21 1.51 -3.82
C PHE A 83 -13.04 1.02 -5.24
N PHE A 84 -12.47 -0.18 -5.46
CA PHE A 84 -12.03 -0.60 -6.78
C PHE A 84 -12.41 -2.05 -7.08
N THR A 85 -12.90 -2.28 -8.28
CA THR A 85 -13.25 -3.62 -8.81
C THR A 85 -12.05 -4.38 -9.39
N GLY A 86 -10.91 -3.71 -9.55
CA GLY A 86 -9.71 -4.29 -10.15
C GLY A 86 -9.76 -4.49 -11.67
N GLY A 87 -10.76 -3.93 -12.35
CA GLY A 87 -10.96 -4.12 -13.80
C GLY A 87 -9.74 -3.76 -14.65
N MET A 88 -9.03 -2.69 -14.30
CA MET A 88 -7.78 -2.30 -14.96
C MET A 88 -6.71 -3.41 -14.84
N TYR A 89 -6.50 -3.93 -13.65
CA TYR A 89 -5.49 -4.97 -13.41
C TYR A 89 -5.80 -6.25 -14.17
N LYS A 90 -7.06 -6.67 -14.17
CA LYS A 90 -7.51 -7.84 -14.97
C LYS A 90 -7.24 -7.63 -16.45
N ALA A 91 -7.54 -6.43 -16.97
CA ALA A 91 -7.31 -6.09 -18.38
C ALA A 91 -5.82 -6.03 -18.77
N LEU A 92 -4.92 -5.82 -17.79
CA LEU A 92 -3.47 -5.82 -17.96
C LEU A 92 -2.84 -7.21 -17.73
N GLY A 93 -3.63 -8.26 -17.46
CA GLY A 93 -3.13 -9.61 -17.23
C GLY A 93 -2.60 -9.88 -15.81
N PHE A 94 -2.95 -9.04 -14.83
CA PHE A 94 -2.61 -9.31 -13.43
C PHE A 94 -3.50 -10.39 -12.84
N VAL A 95 -2.91 -11.23 -12.02
CA VAL A 95 -3.60 -12.24 -11.21
C VAL A 95 -3.93 -11.65 -9.84
N ALA A 96 -5.16 -11.90 -9.38
CA ALA A 96 -5.65 -11.41 -8.10
C ALA A 96 -5.37 -12.40 -6.97
N GLU A 97 -5.01 -11.88 -5.81
CA GLU A 97 -4.89 -12.61 -4.56
C GLU A 97 -5.50 -11.76 -3.43
N ASP A 98 -6.46 -12.32 -2.70
CA ASP A 98 -7.07 -11.64 -1.56
C ASP A 98 -6.04 -11.48 -0.43
N VAL A 99 -6.04 -10.29 0.16
CA VAL A 99 -5.21 -9.96 1.32
C VAL A 99 -6.16 -9.67 2.48
N GLU A 100 -5.95 -10.38 3.57
CA GLU A 100 -6.72 -10.22 4.79
C GLU A 100 -6.80 -8.74 5.22
N PRO A 101 -7.95 -8.34 5.82
CA PRO A 101 -8.09 -7.00 6.38
C PRO A 101 -6.95 -6.65 7.32
N ASP A 102 -6.48 -5.42 7.21
CA ASP A 102 -5.48 -4.86 8.11
C ASP A 102 -6.09 -3.71 8.93
N TYR A 103 -5.40 -3.27 9.96
CA TYR A 103 -5.93 -2.23 10.84
C TYR A 103 -4.96 -1.08 11.06
N MET A 104 -5.52 0.06 11.37
CA MET A 104 -4.86 1.20 11.97
C MET A 104 -5.34 1.36 13.41
N VAL A 105 -4.55 2.01 14.25
CA VAL A 105 -4.90 2.25 15.64
C VAL A 105 -5.25 3.71 15.83
N PHE A 106 -6.42 3.97 16.36
CA PHE A 106 -6.90 5.31 16.73
C PHE A 106 -6.79 5.50 18.23
N HIS A 107 -6.29 6.66 18.65
CA HIS A 107 -6.35 7.12 20.02
C HIS A 107 -6.67 8.63 20.03
N PRO A 108 -7.55 9.14 20.91
CA PRO A 108 -7.94 10.55 20.93
C PRO A 108 -6.77 11.53 20.99
N PHE A 109 -5.70 11.18 21.70
CA PHE A 109 -4.51 12.01 21.84
C PHE A 109 -3.63 12.00 20.59
N SER A 110 -3.39 10.82 19.97
CA SER A 110 -2.46 10.67 18.84
C SER A 110 -3.11 10.63 17.47
N GLY A 111 -4.45 10.56 17.43
CA GLY A 111 -5.21 10.36 16.19
C GLY A 111 -5.02 8.96 15.60
N LEU A 112 -5.32 8.82 14.32
CA LEU A 112 -5.20 7.57 13.57
C LEU A 112 -3.73 7.33 13.18
N ARG A 113 -3.19 6.18 13.58
CA ARG A 113 -1.79 5.79 13.34
C ARG A 113 -1.72 4.38 12.75
N HIS A 114 -0.68 4.14 11.94
CA HIS A 114 -0.36 2.79 11.50
C HIS A 114 -0.09 1.88 12.71
N LYS A 115 -0.47 0.59 12.63
CA LYS A 115 -0.30 -0.39 13.73
C LYS A 115 1.13 -0.46 14.29
N SER A 116 2.16 -0.18 13.47
CA SER A 116 3.54 -0.13 13.93
C SER A 116 3.81 0.93 14.99
N TYR A 117 2.95 1.93 15.14
CA TYR A 117 3.06 2.93 16.20
C TYR A 117 2.85 2.30 17.58
N TRP A 118 2.02 1.24 17.68
CA TRP A 118 1.71 0.48 18.88
C TRP A 118 2.40 -0.88 18.95
N GLN A 119 3.41 -1.14 18.10
CA GLN A 119 4.21 -2.35 18.23
C GLN A 119 4.82 -2.46 19.63
N ARG A 120 4.94 -3.69 20.12
CA ARG A 120 5.40 -4.07 21.47
C ARG A 120 6.56 -3.22 21.99
N ARG A 121 7.60 -3.07 21.17
CA ARG A 121 8.79 -2.24 21.50
C ARG A 121 8.49 -0.76 21.69
N ASN A 122 7.40 -0.25 21.14
CA ASN A 122 7.02 1.17 21.19
C ASN A 122 6.04 1.48 22.33
N ILE A 123 5.41 0.47 22.93
CA ILE A 123 4.37 0.63 23.96
C ILE A 123 4.86 1.46 25.15
N PRO A 124 6.06 1.23 25.73
CA PRO A 124 6.51 2.04 26.87
C PRO A 124 6.58 3.53 26.55
N LYS A 125 7.05 3.87 25.36
CA LYS A 125 7.08 5.26 24.88
C LYS A 125 5.66 5.84 24.74
N ARG A 126 4.70 5.04 24.24
CA ARG A 126 3.30 5.49 24.10
C ARG A 126 2.63 5.69 25.44
N LEU A 127 2.84 4.79 26.37
CA LEU A 127 2.32 4.93 27.73
C LEU A 127 2.84 6.19 28.41
N LYS A 128 4.11 6.51 28.23
CA LYS A 128 4.71 7.75 28.76
C LYS A 128 4.07 9.00 28.12
N GLU A 129 3.89 9.02 26.80
CA GLU A 129 3.24 10.13 26.08
C GLU A 129 1.79 10.34 26.57
N LEU A 130 1.12 9.29 27.04
CA LEU A 130 -0.26 9.31 27.52
C LEU A 130 -0.38 9.49 29.05
N GLY A 131 0.72 9.61 29.79
CA GLY A 131 0.71 9.65 31.26
C GLY A 131 0.19 8.35 31.90
N LYS A 132 0.42 7.21 31.25
CA LYS A 132 -0.06 5.88 31.65
C LYS A 132 1.07 4.93 32.03
N GLU A 133 2.21 5.42 32.45
CA GLU A 133 3.38 4.62 32.87
C GLU A 133 3.03 3.66 34.03
N TRP A 134 1.97 3.96 34.78
CA TRP A 134 1.46 3.10 35.84
C TRP A 134 1.01 1.72 35.35
N LEU A 135 0.74 1.54 34.03
CA LEU A 135 0.45 0.25 33.42
C LEU A 135 1.70 -0.67 33.40
N ASN A 136 2.87 -0.12 33.63
CA ASN A 136 4.13 -0.82 33.84
C ASN A 136 4.36 -1.98 32.84
N PHE A 137 4.60 -1.65 31.58
CA PHE A 137 4.79 -2.61 30.50
C PHE A 137 6.26 -2.77 30.12
N ASP A 138 6.76 -4.00 30.21
CA ASP A 138 8.08 -4.39 29.71
C ASP A 138 7.93 -5.18 28.40
N PRO A 139 8.48 -4.69 27.27
CA PRO A 139 8.37 -5.37 25.99
C PRO A 139 8.94 -6.79 25.94
N GLU A 140 9.89 -7.11 26.80
CA GLU A 140 10.59 -8.41 26.77
C GLU A 140 9.93 -9.45 27.67
N THR A 141 9.38 -9.04 28.80
CA THR A 141 8.91 -9.96 29.85
C THR A 141 7.40 -9.98 30.06
N ASP A 142 6.70 -8.92 29.66
CA ASP A 142 5.26 -8.79 29.86
C ASP A 142 4.49 -9.82 29.02
N GLN A 143 3.50 -10.47 29.60
CA GLN A 143 2.69 -11.48 28.92
C GLN A 143 1.48 -10.86 28.17
N ARG A 144 1.15 -9.60 28.46
CA ARG A 144 0.06 -8.90 27.77
C ARG A 144 0.38 -8.69 26.32
N THR A 145 -0.60 -8.87 25.47
CA THR A 145 -0.52 -8.65 24.03
C THR A 145 -0.55 -7.16 23.68
N GLU A 146 -0.14 -6.81 22.45
CA GLU A 146 -0.30 -5.44 21.94
C GLU A 146 -1.76 -4.98 22.02
N LYS A 147 -2.72 -5.87 21.70
CA LYS A 147 -4.15 -5.57 21.76
C LYS A 147 -4.62 -5.21 23.17
N GLU A 148 -4.25 -6.00 24.17
CA GLU A 148 -4.58 -5.73 25.56
C GLU A 148 -3.99 -4.40 26.03
N MET A 149 -2.78 -4.09 25.62
CA MET A 149 -2.15 -2.81 25.96
C MET A 149 -2.80 -1.62 25.25
N GLU A 150 -3.20 -1.77 23.98
CA GLU A 150 -3.99 -0.79 23.25
C GLU A 150 -5.32 -0.50 23.98
N ASP A 151 -6.05 -1.56 24.39
CA ASP A 151 -7.33 -1.43 25.12
C ASP A 151 -7.15 -0.72 26.48
N LEU A 152 -6.15 -1.14 27.26
CA LEU A 152 -5.83 -0.50 28.53
C LEU A 152 -5.41 0.96 28.36
N ALA A 153 -4.76 1.28 27.28
CA ALA A 153 -4.41 2.64 26.93
C ALA A 153 -5.60 3.46 26.40
N GLY A 154 -6.71 2.83 26.04
CA GLY A 154 -7.89 3.48 25.45
C GLY A 154 -7.75 3.72 23.93
N ALA A 155 -6.92 2.92 23.26
CA ALA A 155 -6.79 2.92 21.83
C ALA A 155 -7.77 1.93 21.18
N LEU A 156 -8.17 2.20 19.95
CA LEU A 156 -9.13 1.40 19.19
C LEU A 156 -8.53 0.95 17.87
N ARG A 157 -8.71 -0.32 17.50
CA ARG A 157 -8.36 -0.83 16.17
C ARG A 157 -9.47 -0.50 15.18
N ILE A 158 -9.09 0.14 14.07
CA ILE A 158 -9.98 0.43 12.95
C ILE A 158 -9.51 -0.40 11.77
N TRP A 159 -10.32 -1.38 11.40
CA TRP A 159 -10.04 -2.33 10.32
C TRP A 159 -10.40 -1.75 8.95
N ASP A 160 -9.59 -2.05 7.95
CA ASP A 160 -9.96 -1.82 6.56
C ASP A 160 -10.85 -2.95 6.02
N SER A 161 -11.36 -2.80 4.80
CA SER A 161 -12.23 -3.80 4.14
C SER A 161 -11.45 -4.91 3.43
N GLY A 162 -10.16 -5.02 3.68
CA GLY A 162 -9.26 -5.86 2.91
C GLY A 162 -8.81 -5.22 1.60
N LYS A 163 -7.88 -5.88 0.96
CA LYS A 163 -7.24 -5.46 -0.29
C LYS A 163 -7.14 -6.65 -1.22
N ILE A 164 -7.04 -6.38 -2.50
CA ILE A 164 -6.59 -7.35 -3.49
C ILE A 164 -5.14 -7.01 -3.81
N ARG A 165 -4.26 -7.99 -3.69
CA ARG A 165 -2.92 -7.95 -4.25
C ARG A 165 -2.99 -8.41 -5.71
N TRP A 166 -2.46 -7.63 -6.59
CA TRP A 166 -2.37 -7.89 -8.01
C TRP A 166 -0.93 -8.21 -8.36
N THR A 167 -0.70 -9.35 -8.99
CA THR A 167 0.65 -9.77 -9.42
C THR A 167 0.64 -10.06 -10.92
N TRP A 168 1.54 -9.42 -11.65
CA TRP A 168 1.79 -9.66 -13.06
C TRP A 168 3.18 -10.27 -13.23
N LYS A 169 3.29 -11.26 -14.12
CA LYS A 169 4.54 -11.88 -14.56
C LYS A 169 4.52 -12.09 -16.08
N PRO A 170 5.67 -12.09 -16.77
CA PRO A 170 5.74 -12.31 -18.21
C PRO A 170 5.08 -13.61 -18.68
N GLU A 171 5.15 -14.66 -17.87
CA GLU A 171 4.64 -16.00 -18.20
C GLU A 171 3.10 -16.08 -18.15
N ASN A 172 2.43 -15.10 -17.63
CA ASN A 172 0.97 -15.06 -17.51
C ASN A 172 0.27 -14.32 -18.66
N ASN A 173 1.01 -13.95 -19.72
CA ASN A 173 0.49 -13.21 -20.88
C ASN A 173 0.68 -13.98 -22.18
#